data_6fd9f87cebe99e26b1abc0e2a153cc01
#
_entry.id   6fd9f87cebe99e26b1abc0e2a153cc01
#
_cell.length_a   1.000
_cell.length_b   1.000
_cell.length_c   1.000
_cell.angle_alpha   90.00
_cell.angle_beta   90.00
_cell.angle_gamma   90.00
#
_symmetry.space_group_name_H-M   'P 1'
#
loop_
_entity.id
_entity.type
_entity.pdbx_description
1 polymer ?
#
loop_
_entity_poly.entity_id
_entity_poly.type
_entity_poly.pdbx_seq_one_letter_code
_entity_poly.pdbx_strand_id
1 'polypeptide(L)'
;MSTSVFAAEKTTEDFSTPQKSIVCQTNLDEMDLSKSFTLTESYTDNNGTPITITSTFKPALQTRGSSTTTASAGSWTSKASYGIVGMSYEFDLSKSGSQWKISHGRNFSYFGALCKFSNPQLKISRAVSTNSSPAEIDSSVVATVSIPGGGTAGSSVCLLNTKVSKSGVVTTTWN
;
A
#
# COMPACT_ATOMS: atom_id res chain seq x y z
N MET A 1 2.53 42.00 -42.18
CA MET A 1 3.10 41.33 -40.98
C MET A 1 1.97 40.59 -40.32
N SER A 2 1.98 39.25 -40.44
CA SER A 2 0.90 38.40 -39.89
C SER A 2 1.43 37.75 -38.60
N THR A 3 0.83 38.09 -37.47
CA THR A 3 1.14 37.50 -36.15
C THR A 3 0.30 36.24 -35.97
N SER A 4 0.96 35.08 -36.01
CA SER A 4 0.36 33.80 -35.66
C SER A 4 0.23 33.71 -34.15
N VAL A 5 -1.00 33.67 -33.64
CA VAL A 5 -1.31 33.34 -32.26
C VAL A 5 -1.32 31.80 -32.14
N PHE A 6 -0.33 31.24 -31.46
CA PHE A 6 -0.36 29.83 -31.05
C PHE A 6 -1.36 29.69 -29.89
N ALA A 7 -2.50 29.11 -30.18
CA ALA A 7 -3.39 28.60 -29.14
C ALA A 7 -2.73 27.35 -28.51
N ALA A 8 -2.38 27.43 -27.23
CA ALA A 8 -1.99 26.26 -26.46
C ALA A 8 -3.23 25.38 -26.29
N GLU A 9 -3.22 24.19 -26.90
CA GLU A 9 -4.19 23.16 -26.64
C GLU A 9 -4.05 22.72 -25.18
N LYS A 10 -5.10 22.98 -24.43
CA LYS A 10 -5.24 22.52 -23.05
C LYS A 10 -5.63 21.05 -23.08
N THR A 11 -4.64 20.15 -23.06
CA THR A 11 -4.87 18.72 -22.82
C THR A 11 -5.38 18.57 -21.39
N THR A 12 -6.68 18.46 -21.25
CA THR A 12 -7.31 17.93 -20.04
C THR A 12 -7.02 16.43 -20.03
N GLU A 13 -6.01 16.00 -19.27
CA GLU A 13 -5.82 14.59 -18.97
C GLU A 13 -7.03 14.10 -18.18
N ASP A 14 -7.75 13.17 -18.77
CA ASP A 14 -8.91 12.51 -18.17
C ASP A 14 -8.39 11.47 -17.18
N PHE A 15 -8.39 11.80 -15.88
CA PHE A 15 -8.02 10.91 -14.78
C PHE A 15 -9.07 9.81 -14.51
N SER A 16 -10.05 9.63 -15.39
CA SER A 16 -11.15 8.67 -15.23
C SER A 16 -10.85 7.26 -15.74
N THR A 17 -9.68 7.00 -16.32
CA THR A 17 -9.30 5.62 -16.68
C THR A 17 -9.07 4.80 -15.41
N PRO A 18 -9.68 3.59 -15.28
CA PRO A 18 -9.45 2.74 -14.12
C PRO A 18 -7.96 2.38 -14.05
N GLN A 19 -7.30 2.91 -13.02
CA GLN A 19 -5.88 2.67 -12.76
C GLN A 19 -5.69 1.15 -12.57
N LYS A 20 -4.86 0.54 -13.40
CA LYS A 20 -4.57 -0.90 -13.32
C LYS A 20 -4.03 -1.22 -11.93
N SER A 21 -4.77 -2.04 -11.20
CA SER A 21 -4.37 -2.51 -9.88
C SER A 21 -3.03 -3.24 -9.96
N ILE A 22 -2.05 -2.82 -9.16
CA ILE A 22 -0.72 -3.41 -9.10
C ILE A 22 -0.61 -4.26 -7.85
N VAL A 23 -0.05 -5.44 -7.99
CA VAL A 23 -0.01 -6.47 -6.95
C VAL A 23 1.43 -6.90 -6.70
N CYS A 24 1.86 -6.83 -5.43
CA CYS A 24 3.06 -7.49 -4.92
C CYS A 24 2.62 -8.68 -4.05
N GLN A 25 3.16 -9.87 -4.32
CA GLN A 25 2.75 -11.09 -3.63
C GLN A 25 3.95 -11.88 -3.12
N THR A 26 3.84 -12.46 -1.92
CA THR A 26 4.82 -13.38 -1.35
C THR A 26 4.14 -14.44 -0.49
N ASN A 27 4.82 -15.56 -0.28
CA ASN A 27 4.35 -16.64 0.58
C ASN A 27 5.21 -16.71 1.86
N LEU A 28 4.60 -16.43 3.02
CA LEU A 28 5.28 -16.44 4.32
C LEU A 28 5.77 -17.83 4.72
N ASP A 29 5.10 -18.91 4.27
CA ASP A 29 5.50 -20.29 4.60
C ASP A 29 6.79 -20.69 3.86
N GLU A 30 7.22 -19.93 2.84
CA GLU A 30 8.49 -20.11 2.11
C GLU A 30 9.61 -19.19 2.63
N MET A 31 9.31 -18.29 3.57
CA MET A 31 10.22 -17.28 4.08
C MET A 31 10.76 -17.64 5.46
N ASP A 32 12.02 -17.30 5.72
CA ASP A 32 12.63 -17.42 7.06
C ASP A 32 12.15 -16.26 7.95
N LEU A 33 11.07 -16.48 8.68
CA LEU A 33 10.47 -15.48 9.58
C LEU A 33 11.30 -15.20 10.84
N SER A 34 12.46 -15.81 11.01
CA SER A 34 13.44 -15.42 12.04
C SER A 34 14.30 -14.24 11.63
N LYS A 35 14.25 -13.83 10.36
CA LYS A 35 15.05 -12.75 9.77
C LYS A 35 14.17 -11.67 9.18
N SER A 36 14.69 -10.44 9.18
CA SER A 36 14.07 -9.35 8.43
C SER A 36 14.32 -9.52 6.93
N PHE A 37 13.31 -9.19 6.12
CA PHE A 37 13.45 -9.13 4.67
C PHE A 37 12.63 -7.98 4.08
N THR A 38 12.98 -7.59 2.87
CA THR A 38 12.26 -6.58 2.10
C THR A 38 12.05 -7.08 0.69
N LEU A 39 10.84 -6.95 0.20
CA LEU A 39 10.43 -7.26 -1.17
C LEU A 39 10.06 -5.97 -1.86
N THR A 40 10.49 -5.79 -3.10
CA THR A 40 10.16 -4.61 -3.89
C THR A 40 9.77 -5.04 -5.29
N GLU A 41 8.59 -4.64 -5.71
CA GLU A 41 8.09 -4.79 -7.07
C GLU A 41 7.95 -3.42 -7.71
N SER A 42 8.44 -3.28 -8.93
CA SER A 42 8.40 -2.03 -9.67
C SER A 42 7.78 -2.23 -11.04
N TYR A 43 6.89 -1.34 -11.39
CA TYR A 43 6.15 -1.32 -12.64
C TYR A 43 6.23 0.06 -13.26
N THR A 44 5.91 0.15 -14.53
CA THR A 44 5.74 1.43 -15.21
C THR A 44 4.38 1.43 -15.88
N ASP A 45 3.60 2.47 -15.65
CA ASP A 45 2.30 2.60 -16.32
C ASP A 45 2.44 2.95 -17.80
N ASN A 46 1.33 3.05 -18.51
CA ASN A 46 1.31 3.36 -19.93
C ASN A 46 1.83 4.77 -20.25
N ASN A 47 1.90 5.66 -19.25
CA ASN A 47 2.40 7.04 -19.37
C ASN A 47 3.88 7.18 -18.97
N GLY A 48 4.55 6.06 -18.66
CA GLY A 48 5.94 6.06 -18.21
C GLY A 48 6.11 6.39 -16.71
N THR A 49 5.04 6.46 -15.93
CA THR A 49 5.11 6.76 -14.49
C THR A 49 5.52 5.51 -13.72
N PRO A 50 6.59 5.57 -12.90
CA PRO A 50 7.01 4.43 -12.10
C PRO A 50 6.06 4.21 -10.93
N ILE A 51 5.74 2.95 -10.69
CA ILE A 51 4.95 2.47 -9.56
C ILE A 51 5.80 1.46 -8.80
N THR A 52 5.97 1.66 -7.51
CA THR A 52 6.77 0.76 -6.67
C THR A 52 5.96 0.35 -5.46
N ILE A 53 5.89 -0.96 -5.21
CA ILE A 53 5.36 -1.54 -3.98
C ILE A 53 6.53 -2.16 -3.22
N THR A 54 6.69 -1.78 -1.96
CA THR A 54 7.69 -2.33 -1.05
C THR A 54 7.00 -2.92 0.17
N SER A 55 7.32 -4.17 0.47
CA SER A 55 6.85 -4.88 1.65
C SER A 55 8.06 -5.27 2.50
N THR A 56 8.06 -4.89 3.77
CA THR A 56 9.14 -5.20 4.70
C THR A 56 8.60 -5.98 5.89
N PHE A 57 9.25 -7.09 6.20
CA PHE A 57 8.99 -7.88 7.41
C PHE A 57 10.13 -7.70 8.41
N LYS A 58 9.76 -7.55 9.70
CA LYS A 58 10.68 -7.56 10.84
C LYS A 58 10.19 -8.57 11.86
N PRO A 59 11.02 -9.58 12.25
CA PRO A 59 10.63 -10.59 13.23
C PRO A 59 10.34 -9.96 14.59
N ALA A 60 9.41 -10.54 15.32
CA ALA A 60 9.19 -10.19 16.72
C ALA A 60 10.43 -10.54 17.53
N LEU A 61 10.83 -9.65 18.43
CA LEU A 61 11.88 -9.97 19.42
C LEU A 61 11.36 -11.09 20.33
N GLN A 62 11.98 -12.26 20.24
CA GLN A 62 11.68 -13.37 21.14
C GLN A 62 12.30 -13.05 22.51
N THR A 63 11.49 -12.61 23.46
CA THR A 63 11.88 -12.61 24.87
C THR A 63 11.88 -14.04 25.38
N ARG A 64 13.05 -14.52 25.86
CA ARG A 64 13.17 -15.85 26.47
C ARG A 64 12.15 -15.98 27.61
N GLY A 65 11.21 -16.92 27.51
CA GLY A 65 10.37 -17.35 28.62
C GLY A 65 8.86 -17.34 28.41
N SER A 66 8.31 -17.09 27.24
CA SER A 66 6.86 -17.17 27.00
C SER A 66 6.50 -18.40 26.17
N SER A 67 5.95 -19.41 26.81
CA SER A 67 5.29 -20.54 26.16
C SER A 67 3.84 -20.17 25.84
N THR A 68 3.61 -19.26 24.91
CA THR A 68 2.27 -18.99 24.39
C THR A 68 2.11 -19.64 23.03
N THR A 69 0.98 -20.30 22.83
CA THR A 69 0.58 -20.99 21.60
C THR A 69 0.37 -20.07 20.41
N THR A 70 0.54 -18.78 20.58
CA THR A 70 0.44 -17.77 19.52
C THR A 70 1.84 -17.25 19.21
N ALA A 71 2.45 -17.77 18.17
CA ALA A 71 3.72 -17.25 17.70
C ALA A 71 3.47 -15.86 17.07
N SER A 72 3.99 -14.81 17.70
CA SER A 72 4.10 -13.51 17.03
C SER A 72 5.14 -13.66 15.92
N ALA A 73 4.73 -13.56 14.65
CA ALA A 73 5.67 -13.64 13.55
C ALA A 73 6.52 -12.37 13.48
N GLY A 74 5.90 -11.20 13.65
CA GLY A 74 6.60 -9.93 13.60
C GLY A 74 5.72 -8.78 13.12
N SER A 75 6.35 -7.68 12.70
CA SER A 75 5.68 -6.55 12.08
C SER A 75 5.89 -6.55 10.56
N TRP A 76 4.86 -6.13 9.85
CA TRP A 76 4.86 -5.96 8.42
C TRP A 76 4.64 -4.49 8.06
N THR A 77 5.44 -3.97 7.15
CA THR A 77 5.27 -2.63 6.57
C THR A 77 4.89 -2.77 5.11
N SER A 78 3.78 -2.19 4.71
CA SER A 78 3.40 -2.02 3.32
C SER A 78 3.60 -0.57 2.91
N LYS A 79 4.27 -0.37 1.78
CA LYS A 79 4.51 0.95 1.18
C LYS A 79 4.28 0.87 -0.32
N ALA A 80 3.61 1.86 -0.87
CA ALA A 80 3.51 2.03 -2.31
C ALA A 80 3.73 3.49 -2.70
N SER A 81 4.24 3.70 -3.91
CA SER A 81 4.37 5.02 -4.53
C SER A 81 4.01 4.96 -6.01
N TYR A 82 3.37 6.02 -6.47
CA TYR A 82 3.04 6.29 -7.86
C TYR A 82 3.53 7.68 -8.21
N GLY A 83 4.59 7.77 -9.00
CA GLY A 83 5.23 9.03 -9.29
C GLY A 83 5.60 9.81 -8.02
N ILE A 84 4.89 10.92 -7.81
CA ILE A 84 5.13 11.85 -6.69
C ILE A 84 4.26 11.58 -5.45
N VAL A 85 3.32 10.63 -5.51
CA VAL A 85 2.40 10.30 -4.41
C VAL A 85 2.74 8.94 -3.84
N GLY A 86 2.65 8.79 -2.53
CA GLY A 86 2.86 7.50 -1.89
C GLY A 86 2.16 7.39 -0.55
N MET A 87 2.01 6.15 -0.10
CA MET A 87 1.40 5.76 1.17
C MET A 87 2.19 4.63 1.82
N SER A 88 2.14 4.56 3.15
CA SER A 88 2.66 3.42 3.91
C SER A 88 1.91 3.25 5.21
N TYR A 89 1.90 2.02 5.71
CA TYR A 89 1.42 1.68 7.06
C TYR A 89 2.14 0.42 7.57
N GLU A 90 1.99 0.18 8.86
CA GLU A 90 2.51 -1.00 9.54
C GLU A 90 1.39 -1.74 10.26
N PHE A 91 1.58 -3.05 10.44
CA PHE A 91 0.71 -3.89 11.25
C PHE A 91 1.49 -5.08 11.82
N ASP A 92 0.95 -5.72 12.86
CA ASP A 92 1.54 -6.92 13.43
C ASP A 92 0.93 -8.16 12.77
N LEU A 93 1.81 -9.12 12.45
CA LEU A 93 1.46 -10.47 11.99
C LEU A 93 1.67 -11.48 13.10
N SER A 94 0.72 -12.38 13.25
CA SER A 94 0.84 -13.56 14.13
C SER A 94 0.20 -14.76 13.48
N LYS A 95 0.67 -15.97 13.86
CA LYS A 95 0.08 -17.25 13.43
C LYS A 95 -0.50 -17.93 14.65
N SER A 96 -1.78 -18.28 14.60
CA SER A 96 -2.49 -19.04 15.64
C SER A 96 -3.05 -20.32 15.02
N GLY A 97 -2.44 -21.45 15.32
CA GLY A 97 -2.71 -22.70 14.60
C GLY A 97 -2.41 -22.55 13.11
N SER A 98 -3.41 -22.79 12.27
CA SER A 98 -3.28 -22.65 10.80
C SER A 98 -3.76 -21.30 10.24
N GLN A 99 -4.08 -20.33 11.11
CA GLN A 99 -4.64 -19.05 10.70
C GLN A 99 -3.63 -17.93 10.91
N TRP A 100 -3.54 -17.03 9.94
CA TRP A 100 -2.82 -15.78 10.07
C TRP A 100 -3.73 -14.68 10.62
N LYS A 101 -3.18 -13.83 11.47
CA LYS A 101 -3.87 -12.71 12.10
C LYS A 101 -3.11 -11.42 11.86
N ILE A 102 -3.86 -10.38 11.49
CA ILE A 102 -3.42 -8.98 11.43
C ILE A 102 -3.94 -8.24 12.66
N SER A 103 -3.08 -7.46 13.31
CA SER A 103 -3.46 -6.62 14.46
C SER A 103 -2.64 -5.33 14.47
N HIS A 104 -3.04 -4.35 15.29
CA HIS A 104 -2.31 -3.11 15.56
C HIS A 104 -1.88 -2.36 14.28
N GLY A 105 -2.82 -2.08 13.38
CA GLY A 105 -2.58 -1.17 12.25
C GLY A 105 -2.12 0.19 12.76
N ARG A 106 -0.96 0.68 12.31
CA ARG A 106 -0.30 1.90 12.80
C ARG A 106 0.59 2.57 11.76
N ASN A 107 1.16 3.72 12.14
CA ASN A 107 2.15 4.45 11.33
C ASN A 107 1.67 4.75 9.90
N PHE A 108 0.34 5.01 9.78
CA PHE A 108 -0.21 5.40 8.49
C PHE A 108 0.37 6.74 8.06
N SER A 109 1.05 6.74 6.95
CA SER A 109 1.71 7.90 6.37
C SER A 109 1.40 7.99 4.88
N TYR A 110 1.29 9.20 4.40
CA TYR A 110 1.10 9.53 2.98
C TYR A 110 1.89 10.79 2.65
N PHE A 111 2.38 10.86 1.43
CA PHE A 111 3.17 11.98 0.95
C PHE A 111 2.88 12.26 -0.52
N GLY A 112 3.14 13.48 -0.95
CA GLY A 112 3.05 13.86 -2.35
C GLY A 112 3.49 15.31 -2.56
N ALA A 113 4.32 15.55 -3.57
CA ALA A 113 4.66 16.89 -3.98
C ALA A 113 3.44 17.57 -4.60
N LEU A 114 3.15 18.82 -4.21
CA LEU A 114 2.01 19.62 -4.70
C LEU A 114 0.63 18.99 -4.42
N CYS A 115 0.54 18.06 -3.47
CA CYS A 115 -0.71 17.40 -3.11
C CYS A 115 -1.26 17.93 -1.79
N LYS A 116 -2.59 18.13 -1.75
CA LYS A 116 -3.36 18.23 -0.50
C LYS A 116 -4.03 16.90 -0.25
N PHE A 117 -4.00 16.45 1.00
CA PHE A 117 -4.58 15.17 1.39
C PHE A 117 -5.80 15.39 2.29
N SER A 118 -6.83 14.57 2.10
CA SER A 118 -8.05 14.56 2.92
C SER A 118 -8.57 13.15 3.12
N ASN A 119 -9.43 12.97 4.13
CA ASN A 119 -10.09 11.72 4.47
C ASN A 119 -9.13 10.51 4.62
N PRO A 120 -8.01 10.64 5.38
CA PRO A 120 -7.12 9.51 5.61
C PRO A 120 -7.82 8.44 6.46
N GLN A 121 -7.72 7.18 6.01
CA GLN A 121 -8.28 6.03 6.72
C GLN A 121 -7.29 4.88 6.75
N LEU A 122 -7.19 4.21 7.89
CA LEU A 122 -6.51 2.92 8.05
C LEU A 122 -7.42 2.03 8.87
N LYS A 123 -7.80 0.86 8.32
CA LYS A 123 -8.76 -0.05 8.94
C LYS A 123 -8.36 -1.50 8.76
N ILE A 124 -8.39 -2.28 9.82
CA ILE A 124 -8.37 -3.74 9.74
C ILE A 124 -9.81 -4.19 9.46
N SER A 125 -10.08 -4.56 8.21
CA SER A 125 -11.40 -4.99 7.75
C SER A 125 -11.70 -6.42 8.16
N ARG A 126 -10.63 -7.25 8.26
CA ARG A 126 -10.70 -8.61 8.77
C ARG A 126 -9.40 -8.97 9.48
N ALA A 127 -9.51 -9.24 10.78
CA ALA A 127 -8.33 -9.49 11.62
C ALA A 127 -7.75 -10.91 11.41
N VAL A 128 -8.55 -11.91 11.03
CA VAL A 128 -8.14 -13.33 10.99
C VAL A 128 -8.45 -13.92 9.62
N SER A 129 -7.50 -14.66 9.06
CA SER A 129 -7.70 -15.42 7.83
C SER A 129 -8.55 -16.66 8.06
N THR A 130 -9.38 -17.02 7.09
CA THR A 130 -10.19 -18.24 7.05
C THR A 130 -9.93 -19.01 5.76
N ASN A 131 -10.57 -20.17 5.56
CA ASN A 131 -10.48 -20.92 4.31
C ASN A 131 -11.01 -20.13 3.10
N SER A 132 -12.01 -19.30 3.33
CA SER A 132 -12.71 -18.53 2.26
C SER A 132 -12.35 -17.07 2.20
N SER A 133 -11.63 -16.54 3.19
CA SER A 133 -11.37 -15.10 3.28
C SER A 133 -10.03 -14.80 3.95
N PRO A 134 -9.17 -13.98 3.34
CA PRO A 134 -7.91 -13.55 3.94
C PRO A 134 -8.15 -12.60 5.12
N ALA A 135 -7.19 -12.49 6.04
CA ALA A 135 -7.07 -11.32 6.91
C ALA A 135 -6.75 -10.10 6.05
N GLU A 136 -7.25 -8.92 6.41
CA GLU A 136 -7.22 -7.76 5.52
C GLU A 136 -7.08 -6.45 6.30
N ILE A 137 -6.19 -5.59 5.82
CA ILE A 137 -6.02 -4.21 6.26
C ILE A 137 -6.06 -3.28 5.04
N ASP A 138 -6.88 -2.25 5.14
CA ASP A 138 -7.14 -1.27 4.09
C ASP A 138 -6.67 0.09 4.52
N SER A 139 -6.06 0.83 3.59
CA SER A 139 -5.81 2.25 3.77
C SER A 139 -6.28 3.05 2.56
N SER A 140 -6.76 4.26 2.82
CA SER A 140 -7.19 5.18 1.78
C SER A 140 -6.88 6.62 2.14
N VAL A 141 -6.64 7.44 1.12
CA VAL A 141 -6.55 8.89 1.24
C VAL A 141 -6.96 9.53 -0.08
N VAL A 142 -7.64 10.66 -0.02
CA VAL A 142 -7.91 11.48 -1.20
C VAL A 142 -6.73 12.42 -1.42
N ALA A 143 -6.05 12.31 -2.55
CA ALA A 143 -5.00 13.21 -2.98
C ALA A 143 -5.56 14.21 -4.01
N THR A 144 -5.41 15.50 -3.75
CA THR A 144 -5.79 16.60 -4.64
C THR A 144 -4.54 17.31 -5.10
N VAL A 145 -4.25 17.29 -6.39
CA VAL A 145 -3.08 17.95 -6.97
C VAL A 145 -3.35 19.45 -7.13
N SER A 146 -2.48 20.28 -6.59
CA SER A 146 -2.54 21.74 -6.69
C SER A 146 -1.68 22.23 -7.84
N ILE A 147 -2.21 23.18 -8.62
CA ILE A 147 -1.47 23.84 -9.71
C ILE A 147 -0.76 25.08 -9.14
N PRO A 148 0.55 25.28 -9.40
CA PRO A 148 1.23 26.53 -9.06
C PRO A 148 0.52 27.73 -9.72
N GLY A 149 0.23 28.77 -8.93
CA GLY A 149 -0.53 29.94 -9.40
C GLY A 149 -2.02 29.89 -9.10
N GLY A 150 -2.52 28.82 -8.49
CA GLY A 150 -3.91 28.65 -8.04
C GLY A 150 -4.70 27.66 -8.90
N GLY A 151 -5.60 26.94 -8.22
CA GLY A 151 -6.43 25.92 -8.84
C GLY A 151 -6.01 24.49 -8.46
N THR A 152 -6.80 23.52 -8.95
CA THR A 152 -6.56 22.08 -8.75
C THR A 152 -6.54 21.38 -10.11
N ALA A 153 -5.61 20.44 -10.29
CA ALA A 153 -5.55 19.60 -11.49
C ALA A 153 -6.53 18.42 -11.42
N GLY A 154 -6.94 18.03 -10.22
CA GLY A 154 -7.88 16.93 -9.98
C GLY A 154 -7.69 16.31 -8.60
N SER A 155 -8.59 15.40 -8.28
CA SER A 155 -8.54 14.60 -7.04
C SER A 155 -8.65 13.12 -7.39
N SER A 156 -7.85 12.29 -6.72
CA SER A 156 -7.89 10.84 -6.85
C SER A 156 -7.93 10.18 -5.47
N VAL A 157 -8.58 9.04 -5.37
CA VAL A 157 -8.53 8.20 -4.18
C VAL A 157 -7.36 7.24 -4.34
N CYS A 158 -6.39 7.34 -3.46
CA CYS A 158 -5.27 6.39 -3.37
C CYS A 158 -5.64 5.28 -2.39
N LEU A 159 -5.47 4.04 -2.80
CA LEU A 159 -5.77 2.85 -1.98
C LEU A 159 -4.53 1.98 -1.88
N LEU A 160 -4.17 1.58 -0.65
CA LEU A 160 -3.17 0.57 -0.39
C LEU A 160 -3.79 -0.48 0.53
N ASN A 161 -3.90 -1.72 0.02
CA ASN A 161 -4.54 -2.83 0.71
C ASN A 161 -3.53 -3.96 0.89
N THR A 162 -3.57 -4.65 2.04
CA THR A 162 -2.79 -5.87 2.25
C THR A 162 -3.69 -6.97 2.77
N LYS A 163 -3.60 -8.14 2.12
CA LYS A 163 -4.34 -9.36 2.45
C LYS A 163 -3.36 -10.46 2.82
N VAL A 164 -3.72 -11.26 3.82
CA VAL A 164 -2.94 -12.44 4.22
C VAL A 164 -3.87 -13.65 4.22
N SER A 165 -3.63 -14.57 3.31
CA SER A 165 -4.42 -15.81 3.20
C SER A 165 -4.12 -16.77 4.36
N LYS A 166 -4.96 -17.78 4.51
CA LYS A 166 -4.71 -18.86 5.48
C LYS A 166 -3.42 -19.63 5.18
N SER A 167 -3.05 -19.78 3.90
CA SER A 167 -1.81 -20.43 3.46
C SER A 167 -0.58 -19.52 3.55
N GLY A 168 -0.67 -18.36 4.20
CA GLY A 168 0.47 -17.45 4.37
C GLY A 168 0.80 -16.58 3.18
N VAL A 169 0.00 -16.59 2.11
CA VAL A 169 0.23 -15.70 0.96
C VAL A 169 -0.16 -14.29 1.36
N VAL A 170 0.81 -13.38 1.33
CA VAL A 170 0.62 -11.93 1.50
C VAL A 170 0.49 -11.29 0.14
N THR A 171 -0.56 -10.52 -0.05
CA THR A 171 -0.83 -9.78 -1.29
C THR A 171 -1.01 -8.31 -0.96
N THR A 172 -0.13 -7.46 -1.45
CA THR A 172 -0.24 -5.99 -1.32
C THR A 172 -0.65 -5.41 -2.66
N THR A 173 -1.69 -4.60 -2.66
CA THR A 173 -2.31 -4.00 -3.86
C THR A 173 -2.33 -2.49 -3.73
N TRP A 174 -1.94 -1.80 -4.80
CA TRP A 174 -2.06 -0.35 -4.96
C TRP A 174 -3.06 -0.02 -6.09
N ASN A 175 -3.96 0.93 -5.84
CA ASN A 175 -4.92 1.49 -6.81
C ASN A 175 -4.94 3.02 -6.73
#